data_43e2bd1a80e1e23dd8dde00560416154
#
_entry.id   43e2bd1a80e1e23dd8dde00560416154
#
_cell.length_a   1.000
_cell.length_b   1.000
_cell.length_c   1.000
_cell.angle_alpha   90.00
_cell.angle_beta   90.00
_cell.angle_gamma   90.00
#
_symmetry.space_group_name_H-M   'P 1'
#
loop_
_entity.id
_entity.type
_entity.pdbx_description
1 polymer ?
#
loop_
_entity_poly.entity_id
_entity_poly.type
_entity_poly.pdbx_seq_one_letter_code
_entity_poly.pdbx_strand_id
1 'polypeptide(L)'
;MKYHLAAVVILGVFQPLMRDLSMKYRLAGNDGYHRSKEFLKEAMRIFLAGSETRQYIVDSLDDLKDVNILESYFYLRQFESYMEIVKHCGSFLLDSGAFTFMQKQHGNVDWDSYIEEFAAFINKWDVKLFFELDIDSLVGIKEVERLRQKLTDLTGKKPIPVWHKSRGKQYFIDMCKEFDYVAIGGIVTQEIPRKKYESAFPWFIKTAHDNGAKIHGLGYTSVPNLRKYHFDSIDSTTWLSGNMSGKIFKFNPVNGTMAEIFAKEGQKLKSREAALNNFVEWVKFSKYCEKNY
;
A
#
# COMPACT_ATOMS: atom_id res chain seq x y z
N MET A 1 -2.36 27.88 20.23
CA MET A 1 -3.68 28.12 20.87
C MET A 1 -4.77 27.75 19.87
N LYS A 2 -5.73 26.92 20.27
CA LYS A 2 -6.95 26.50 19.56
C LYS A 2 -6.80 25.44 18.46
N TYR A 3 -6.81 24.17 18.87
CA TYR A 3 -7.54 23.07 18.21
C TYR A 3 -8.03 22.11 19.31
N HIS A 4 -9.14 22.46 19.93
CA HIS A 4 -9.96 21.57 20.73
C HIS A 4 -11.39 21.85 20.32
N LEU A 5 -12.03 20.88 19.66
CA LEU A 5 -13.47 20.60 19.66
C LEU A 5 -13.86 19.86 18.37
N ALA A 6 -13.77 18.54 18.37
CA ALA A 6 -14.57 17.66 17.51
C ALA A 6 -14.42 16.17 17.95
N ALA A 7 -14.56 15.88 19.23
CA ALA A 7 -14.33 14.53 19.76
C ALA A 7 -15.57 13.83 20.36
N VAL A 8 -16.80 14.32 20.15
CA VAL A 8 -17.94 13.84 20.98
C VAL A 8 -19.07 13.10 20.24
N VAL A 9 -19.09 13.00 18.91
CA VAL A 9 -20.30 12.45 18.22
C VAL A 9 -20.09 11.09 17.52
N ILE A 10 -18.95 10.41 17.63
CA ILE A 10 -18.68 9.18 16.83
C ILE A 10 -18.80 7.86 17.63
N LEU A 11 -19.19 7.87 18.90
CA LEU A 11 -19.21 6.65 19.73
C LEU A 11 -20.42 5.73 19.50
N GLY A 12 -21.50 6.18 18.87
CA GLY A 12 -22.75 5.43 18.76
C GLY A 12 -22.86 4.43 17.61
N VAL A 13 -22.10 4.58 16.55
CA VAL A 13 -22.30 3.81 15.29
C VAL A 13 -21.38 2.58 15.18
N PHE A 14 -20.35 2.48 16.01
CA PHE A 14 -19.30 1.44 15.89
C PHE A 14 -19.57 0.15 16.68
N GLN A 15 -20.42 0.17 17.67
CA GLN A 15 -20.70 -1.05 18.47
C GLN A 15 -21.38 -2.18 17.67
N PRO A 16 -22.31 -1.93 16.74
CA PRO A 16 -22.93 -2.98 15.95
C PRO A 16 -21.96 -3.69 15.00
N LEU A 17 -21.03 -2.94 14.38
CA LEU A 17 -20.10 -3.49 13.37
C LEU A 17 -19.11 -4.49 13.97
N MET A 18 -18.65 -4.24 15.19
CA MET A 18 -17.67 -5.10 15.87
C MET A 18 -18.32 -6.28 16.60
N ARG A 19 -19.58 -6.17 17.03
CA ARG A 19 -20.33 -7.31 17.57
C ARG A 19 -20.63 -8.35 16.49
N ASP A 20 -20.97 -7.91 15.28
CA ASP A 20 -21.23 -8.81 14.15
C ASP A 20 -19.97 -9.57 13.70
N LEU A 21 -18.81 -8.93 13.75
CA LEU A 21 -17.52 -9.58 13.45
C LEU A 21 -17.13 -10.68 14.48
N SER A 22 -17.45 -10.47 15.77
CA SER A 22 -17.07 -11.44 16.82
C SER A 22 -18.06 -12.61 16.97
N MET A 23 -19.33 -12.42 16.66
CA MET A 23 -20.35 -13.48 16.80
C MET A 23 -20.35 -14.50 15.67
N LYS A 24 -20.02 -14.12 14.44
CA LYS A 24 -19.99 -15.08 13.30
C LYS A 24 -18.83 -16.06 13.34
N TYR A 25 -17.77 -15.77 14.07
CA TYR A 25 -16.65 -16.72 14.22
C TYR A 25 -16.91 -17.88 15.18
N ARG A 26 -18.00 -17.86 15.96
CA ARG A 26 -18.35 -18.93 16.92
C ARG A 26 -19.28 -20.02 16.35
N LEU A 27 -19.87 -19.85 15.16
CA LEU A 27 -20.93 -20.74 14.68
C LEU A 27 -20.68 -21.41 13.32
N ALA A 28 -19.47 -21.33 12.74
CA ALA A 28 -19.12 -22.11 11.57
C ALA A 28 -18.36 -23.38 12.00
N GLY A 29 -19.08 -24.32 12.53
CA GLY A 29 -18.68 -25.72 12.59
C GLY A 29 -18.82 -26.35 11.20
N ASN A 30 -17.85 -27.20 10.85
CA ASN A 30 -17.83 -28.18 9.78
C ASN A 30 -19.09 -28.36 8.97
N ASP A 31 -19.07 -27.91 7.68
CA ASP A 31 -19.73 -28.66 6.62
C ASP A 31 -19.04 -28.36 5.30
N GLY A 32 -18.71 -29.43 4.57
CA GLY A 32 -17.79 -29.46 3.48
C GLY A 32 -18.18 -28.65 2.25
N TYR A 33 -17.21 -27.92 1.75
CA TYR A 33 -17.08 -27.58 0.35
C TYR A 33 -15.63 -27.78 -0.07
N HIS A 34 -15.32 -29.01 -0.52
CA HIS A 34 -14.09 -29.32 -1.23
C HIS A 34 -14.09 -28.60 -2.57
N ARG A 35 -13.41 -27.48 -2.67
CA ARG A 35 -12.68 -27.04 -3.84
C ARG A 35 -11.29 -26.66 -3.40
N SER A 36 -10.43 -27.67 -3.29
CA SER A 36 -8.99 -27.50 -3.14
C SER A 36 -8.41 -27.00 -4.47
N LYS A 37 -8.45 -25.68 -4.72
CA LYS A 37 -7.31 -25.04 -5.32
C LYS A 37 -6.33 -24.88 -4.16
N GLU A 38 -5.27 -25.68 -4.12
CA GLU A 38 -4.08 -25.33 -3.38
C GLU A 38 -3.67 -23.93 -3.88
N PHE A 39 -4.09 -22.90 -3.16
CA PHE A 39 -3.46 -21.59 -3.27
C PHE A 39 -2.03 -21.83 -2.79
N LEU A 40 -1.10 -21.99 -3.74
CA LEU A 40 0.30 -21.78 -3.45
C LEU A 40 0.33 -20.41 -2.76
N LYS A 41 0.68 -20.42 -1.48
CA LYS A 41 0.81 -19.20 -0.67
C LYS A 41 1.85 -18.35 -1.40
N GLU A 42 1.38 -17.36 -2.19
CA GLU A 42 2.32 -16.46 -2.83
C GLU A 42 3.07 -15.71 -1.72
N ALA A 43 4.35 -15.55 -1.93
CA ALA A 43 5.22 -14.85 -0.99
C ALA A 43 4.78 -13.39 -0.81
N MET A 44 4.75 -12.90 0.42
CA MET A 44 4.40 -11.52 0.73
C MET A 44 5.44 -10.56 0.16
N ARG A 45 5.02 -9.62 -0.69
CA ARG A 45 5.90 -8.60 -1.27
C ARG A 45 5.85 -7.31 -0.49
N ILE A 46 7.01 -6.70 -0.27
CA ILE A 46 7.12 -5.35 0.29
C ILE A 46 7.59 -4.42 -0.82
N PHE A 47 6.74 -3.48 -1.23
CA PHE A 47 7.10 -2.44 -2.17
C PHE A 47 7.77 -1.27 -1.42
N LEU A 48 8.98 -0.91 -1.82
CA LEU A 48 9.69 0.25 -1.26
C LEU A 48 9.28 1.49 -2.05
N ALA A 49 8.67 2.45 -1.36
CA ALA A 49 8.09 3.64 -1.97
C ALA A 49 8.93 4.89 -1.77
N GLY A 50 8.92 5.82 -2.75
CA GLY A 50 9.51 7.15 -2.65
C GLY A 50 10.98 7.23 -3.03
N SER A 51 11.44 6.40 -3.96
CA SER A 51 12.83 6.44 -4.47
C SER A 51 12.99 7.28 -5.73
N GLU A 52 11.92 7.75 -6.36
CA GLU A 52 11.91 8.50 -7.63
C GLU A 52 12.76 9.77 -7.62
N THR A 53 12.88 10.43 -6.47
CA THR A 53 13.74 11.61 -6.29
C THR A 53 15.14 11.29 -5.79
N ARG A 54 15.49 9.99 -5.67
CA ARG A 54 16.73 9.48 -5.09
C ARG A 54 17.36 8.39 -5.93
N GLN A 55 17.38 8.59 -7.23
CA GLN A 55 17.92 7.66 -8.22
C GLN A 55 19.26 7.03 -7.80
N TYR A 56 20.15 7.82 -7.18
CA TYR A 56 21.46 7.35 -6.70
C TYR A 56 21.39 6.14 -5.76
N ILE A 57 20.25 5.92 -5.10
CA ILE A 57 20.05 4.76 -4.21
C ILE A 57 19.87 3.49 -5.03
N VAL A 58 19.04 3.58 -6.05
CA VAL A 58 18.73 2.45 -6.93
C VAL A 58 19.95 2.14 -7.82
N ASP A 59 20.64 3.17 -8.33
CA ASP A 59 21.88 3.04 -9.10
C ASP A 59 23.02 2.37 -8.33
N SER A 60 22.97 2.40 -7.00
CA SER A 60 23.98 1.77 -6.15
C SER A 60 23.75 0.29 -5.89
N LEU A 61 22.66 -0.28 -6.38
CA LEU A 61 22.37 -1.72 -6.24
C LEU A 61 22.91 -2.47 -7.46
N ASP A 62 23.61 -3.57 -7.19
CA ASP A 62 24.18 -4.43 -8.23
C ASP A 62 23.08 -5.16 -9.04
N ASP A 63 21.92 -5.42 -8.43
CA ASP A 63 20.80 -6.14 -9.04
C ASP A 63 19.46 -5.67 -8.48
N LEU A 64 18.55 -5.26 -9.37
CA LEU A 64 17.21 -4.77 -9.03
C LEU A 64 16.13 -5.83 -9.16
N LYS A 65 16.40 -6.98 -9.78
CA LYS A 65 15.37 -7.99 -10.08
C LYS A 65 14.61 -8.53 -8.86
N ASP A 66 15.19 -8.40 -7.67
CA ASP A 66 14.57 -8.82 -6.41
C ASP A 66 14.09 -7.60 -5.58
N VAL A 67 14.01 -6.43 -6.16
CA VAL A 67 13.53 -5.21 -5.49
C VAL A 67 12.15 -4.86 -6.01
N ASN A 68 11.16 -4.79 -5.11
CA ASN A 68 9.83 -4.34 -5.47
C ASN A 68 9.72 -2.84 -5.17
N ILE A 69 9.29 -2.06 -6.15
CA ILE A 69 9.26 -0.60 -6.08
C ILE A 69 7.82 -0.12 -6.26
N LEU A 70 7.38 0.80 -5.41
CA LEU A 70 6.16 1.57 -5.58
C LEU A 70 6.52 3.04 -5.77
N GLU A 71 6.00 3.64 -6.83
CA GLU A 71 6.17 5.08 -7.03
C GLU A 71 4.86 5.75 -7.40
N SER A 72 4.78 7.04 -7.07
CA SER A 72 3.59 7.83 -7.37
C SER A 72 3.71 8.49 -8.74
N TYR A 73 2.69 8.32 -9.58
CA TYR A 73 2.58 8.99 -10.88
C TYR A 73 2.73 10.51 -10.75
N PHE A 74 2.19 11.09 -9.66
CA PHE A 74 2.30 12.52 -9.41
C PHE A 74 3.75 13.03 -9.46
N TYR A 75 4.70 12.25 -8.98
CA TYR A 75 6.13 12.58 -9.02
C TYR A 75 6.80 12.08 -10.30
N LEU A 76 6.51 10.83 -10.70
CA LEU A 76 7.17 10.19 -11.85
C LEU A 76 6.98 10.95 -13.15
N ARG A 77 5.84 11.60 -13.37
CA ARG A 77 5.64 12.45 -14.56
C ARG A 77 6.65 13.58 -14.69
N GLN A 78 7.36 13.95 -13.60
CA GLN A 78 8.44 14.93 -13.58
C GLN A 78 9.83 14.29 -13.67
N PHE A 79 9.95 13.00 -13.40
CA PHE A 79 11.18 12.21 -13.37
C PHE A 79 11.05 10.94 -14.22
N GLU A 80 10.49 11.08 -15.39
CA GLU A 80 10.11 9.95 -16.25
C GLU A 80 11.31 9.05 -16.64
N SER A 81 12.53 9.61 -16.70
CA SER A 81 13.75 8.82 -16.92
C SER A 81 13.98 7.73 -15.85
N TYR A 82 13.39 7.89 -14.67
CA TYR A 82 13.45 6.86 -13.62
C TYR A 82 12.80 5.54 -14.04
N MET A 83 11.85 5.58 -14.97
CA MET A 83 11.20 4.37 -15.49
C MET A 83 12.16 3.44 -16.23
N GLU A 84 13.26 3.96 -16.79
CA GLU A 84 14.30 3.10 -17.40
C GLU A 84 14.97 2.20 -16.36
N ILE A 85 15.08 2.67 -15.11
CA ILE A 85 15.61 1.90 -13.98
C ILE A 85 14.58 0.89 -13.47
N VAL A 86 13.34 1.33 -13.32
CA VAL A 86 12.22 0.52 -12.81
C VAL A 86 11.94 -0.71 -13.68
N LYS A 87 12.24 -0.66 -14.99
CA LYS A 87 12.12 -1.82 -15.89
C LYS A 87 12.91 -3.05 -15.42
N HIS A 88 13.95 -2.85 -14.63
CA HIS A 88 14.83 -3.90 -14.15
C HIS A 88 14.51 -4.38 -12.74
N CYS A 89 13.48 -3.80 -12.07
CA CYS A 89 13.06 -4.23 -10.74
C CYS A 89 12.25 -5.53 -10.79
N GLY A 90 12.13 -6.19 -9.64
CA GLY A 90 11.40 -7.44 -9.52
C GLY A 90 9.90 -7.28 -9.74
N SER A 91 9.32 -6.23 -9.17
CA SER A 91 7.93 -5.83 -9.39
C SER A 91 7.78 -4.33 -9.23
N PHE A 92 6.95 -3.74 -10.09
CA PHE A 92 6.62 -2.32 -10.04
C PHE A 92 5.12 -2.11 -9.80
N LEU A 93 4.80 -1.25 -8.86
CA LEU A 93 3.44 -0.84 -8.54
C LEU A 93 3.33 0.68 -8.64
N LEU A 94 2.41 1.16 -9.45
CA LEU A 94 2.23 2.59 -9.71
C LEU A 94 1.04 3.12 -8.90
N ASP A 95 1.33 4.04 -7.96
CA ASP A 95 0.32 4.80 -7.27
C ASP A 95 -0.17 5.98 -8.12
N SER A 96 -1.46 6.26 -8.08
CA SER A 96 -2.07 7.33 -8.85
C SER A 96 -1.66 8.74 -8.40
N GLY A 97 -1.13 8.90 -7.20
CA GLY A 97 -0.76 10.19 -6.61
C GLY A 97 -1.91 10.96 -5.98
N ALA A 98 -3.07 10.35 -5.82
CA ALA A 98 -4.27 10.98 -5.27
C ALA A 98 -4.06 11.59 -3.89
N PHE A 99 -3.34 10.88 -3.00
CA PHE A 99 -2.99 11.38 -1.67
C PHE A 99 -2.21 12.71 -1.71
N THR A 100 -1.30 12.84 -2.67
CA THR A 100 -0.52 14.07 -2.86
C THR A 100 -1.39 15.21 -3.36
N PHE A 101 -2.36 14.93 -4.23
CA PHE A 101 -3.35 15.92 -4.65
C PHE A 101 -4.19 16.43 -3.49
N MET A 102 -4.69 15.52 -2.65
CA MET A 102 -5.48 15.86 -1.46
C MET A 102 -4.74 16.82 -0.52
N GLN A 103 -3.42 16.71 -0.44
CA GLN A 103 -2.61 17.55 0.44
C GLN A 103 -2.19 18.90 -0.19
N LYS A 104 -2.01 18.96 -1.52
CA LYS A 104 -1.35 20.10 -2.18
C LYS A 104 -2.26 21.00 -2.99
N GLN A 105 -3.45 20.55 -3.38
CA GLN A 105 -4.31 21.32 -4.27
C GLN A 105 -5.52 21.93 -3.56
N HIS A 106 -5.63 23.26 -3.66
CA HIS A 106 -6.80 24.07 -3.25
C HIS A 106 -7.61 24.51 -4.47
N GLY A 107 -7.90 23.64 -5.43
CA GLY A 107 -8.62 24.03 -6.65
C GLY A 107 -9.35 22.88 -7.33
N ASN A 108 -10.21 23.21 -8.30
CA ASN A 108 -10.82 22.21 -9.17
C ASN A 108 -9.74 21.52 -10.01
N VAL A 109 -9.61 20.20 -9.83
CA VAL A 109 -8.76 19.35 -10.66
C VAL A 109 -9.62 18.79 -11.78
N ASP A 110 -9.15 18.90 -13.01
CA ASP A 110 -9.73 18.18 -14.14
C ASP A 110 -9.28 16.70 -14.08
N TRP A 111 -10.12 15.90 -13.41
CA TRP A 111 -9.85 14.47 -13.24
C TRP A 111 -9.91 13.69 -14.55
N ASP A 112 -10.68 14.18 -15.53
CA ASP A 112 -10.75 13.54 -16.85
C ASP A 112 -9.43 13.70 -17.62
N SER A 113 -8.85 14.89 -17.64
CA SER A 113 -7.52 15.12 -18.21
C SER A 113 -6.44 14.34 -17.43
N TYR A 114 -6.53 14.33 -16.10
CA TYR A 114 -5.56 13.60 -15.28
C TYR A 114 -5.57 12.09 -15.56
N ILE A 115 -6.75 11.48 -15.69
CA ILE A 115 -6.86 10.04 -15.96
C ILE A 115 -6.37 9.68 -17.37
N GLU A 116 -6.54 10.57 -18.35
CA GLU A 116 -6.02 10.38 -19.70
C GLU A 116 -4.50 10.43 -19.74
N GLU A 117 -3.88 11.39 -19.06
CA GLU A 117 -2.41 11.47 -18.91
C GLU A 117 -1.87 10.24 -18.15
N PHE A 118 -2.55 9.81 -17.08
CA PHE A 118 -2.18 8.63 -16.30
C PHE A 118 -2.26 7.36 -17.14
N ALA A 119 -3.32 7.19 -17.91
CA ALA A 119 -3.48 6.06 -18.84
C ALA A 119 -2.42 6.07 -19.94
N ALA A 120 -2.10 7.23 -20.51
CA ALA A 120 -1.04 7.37 -21.49
C ALA A 120 0.33 6.95 -20.91
N PHE A 121 0.64 7.34 -19.68
CA PHE A 121 1.85 6.92 -18.97
C PHE A 121 1.89 5.41 -18.77
N ILE A 122 0.80 4.80 -18.28
CA ILE A 122 0.67 3.35 -18.08
C ILE A 122 0.92 2.60 -19.38
N ASN A 123 0.35 3.07 -20.49
CA ASN A 123 0.51 2.44 -21.81
C ASN A 123 1.92 2.61 -22.34
N LYS A 124 2.50 3.81 -22.24
CA LYS A 124 3.86 4.11 -22.71
C LYS A 124 4.90 3.19 -22.05
N TRP A 125 4.76 2.96 -20.75
CA TRP A 125 5.72 2.18 -19.97
C TRP A 125 5.29 0.73 -19.73
N ASP A 126 4.17 0.31 -20.30
CA ASP A 126 3.56 -1.01 -20.14
C ASP A 126 3.42 -1.42 -18.64
N VAL A 127 3.02 -0.47 -17.80
CA VAL A 127 2.83 -0.72 -16.37
C VAL A 127 1.77 -1.79 -16.17
N LYS A 128 2.08 -2.82 -15.38
CA LYS A 128 1.20 -3.97 -15.15
C LYS A 128 0.32 -3.82 -13.91
N LEU A 129 0.86 -3.21 -12.86
CA LEU A 129 0.18 -3.03 -11.57
C LEU A 129 0.07 -1.54 -11.27
N PHE A 130 -1.15 -1.06 -11.08
CA PHE A 130 -1.41 0.34 -10.73
C PHE A 130 -2.74 0.48 -9.98
N PHE A 131 -2.80 1.45 -9.09
CA PHE A 131 -4.03 1.75 -8.35
C PHE A 131 -4.98 2.62 -9.16
N GLU A 132 -6.28 2.52 -8.83
CA GLU A 132 -7.28 3.51 -9.25
C GLU A 132 -6.96 4.90 -8.67
N LEU A 133 -7.69 5.94 -9.08
CA LEU A 133 -7.65 7.22 -8.38
C LEU A 133 -8.38 7.10 -7.04
N ASP A 134 -7.60 7.14 -5.97
CA ASP A 134 -8.06 7.04 -4.59
C ASP A 134 -8.52 8.41 -4.06
N ILE A 135 -9.65 8.90 -4.56
CA ILE A 135 -10.18 10.26 -4.33
C ILE A 135 -11.63 10.30 -3.85
N ASP A 136 -12.13 9.24 -3.26
CA ASP A 136 -13.52 9.12 -2.78
C ASP A 136 -13.95 10.31 -1.92
N SER A 137 -13.06 10.78 -1.05
CA SER A 137 -13.32 11.89 -0.14
C SER A 137 -13.50 13.23 -0.84
N LEU A 138 -13.05 13.35 -2.10
CA LEU A 138 -13.12 14.57 -2.89
C LEU A 138 -14.32 14.56 -3.83
N VAL A 139 -14.52 13.46 -4.55
CA VAL A 139 -15.47 13.40 -5.67
C VAL A 139 -16.60 12.38 -5.44
N GLY A 140 -16.51 11.59 -4.39
CA GLY A 140 -17.44 10.51 -4.09
C GLY A 140 -17.21 9.24 -4.90
N ILE A 141 -17.78 8.11 -4.41
CA ILE A 141 -17.51 6.77 -4.94
C ILE A 141 -17.96 6.60 -6.40
N LYS A 142 -19.11 7.15 -6.78
CA LYS A 142 -19.62 7.03 -8.17
C LYS A 142 -18.67 7.63 -9.20
N GLU A 143 -18.04 8.74 -8.86
CA GLU A 143 -17.07 9.37 -9.74
C GLU A 143 -15.77 8.56 -9.81
N VAL A 144 -15.32 8.01 -8.68
CA VAL A 144 -14.17 7.10 -8.68
C VAL A 144 -14.44 5.85 -9.55
N GLU A 145 -15.63 5.28 -9.46
CA GLU A 145 -16.03 4.15 -10.31
C GLU A 145 -16.05 4.52 -11.80
N ARG A 146 -16.56 5.71 -12.13
CA ARG A 146 -16.54 6.22 -13.53
C ARG A 146 -15.11 6.39 -14.05
N LEU A 147 -14.24 7.00 -13.25
CA LEU A 147 -12.84 7.21 -13.61
C LEU A 147 -12.07 5.88 -13.70
N ARG A 148 -12.36 4.93 -12.82
CA ARG A 148 -11.80 3.57 -12.88
C ARG A 148 -12.20 2.85 -14.16
N GLN A 149 -13.47 2.96 -14.57
CA GLN A 149 -13.92 2.40 -15.84
C GLN A 149 -13.21 3.07 -17.03
N LYS A 150 -13.14 4.42 -17.04
CA LYS A 150 -12.41 5.16 -18.07
C LYS A 150 -10.93 4.73 -18.14
N LEU A 151 -10.27 4.55 -16.99
CA LEU A 151 -8.89 4.07 -16.95
C LEU A 151 -8.76 2.65 -17.52
N THR A 152 -9.71 1.78 -17.21
CA THR A 152 -9.77 0.42 -17.77
C THR A 152 -9.92 0.45 -19.28
N ASP A 153 -10.83 1.26 -19.80
CA ASP A 153 -11.08 1.39 -21.25
C ASP A 153 -9.86 1.93 -21.99
N LEU A 154 -9.17 2.92 -21.41
CA LEU A 154 -7.98 3.54 -22.02
C LEU A 154 -6.75 2.64 -21.99
N THR A 155 -6.61 1.78 -20.96
CA THR A 155 -5.41 0.94 -20.77
C THR A 155 -5.61 -0.50 -21.22
N GLY A 156 -6.83 -0.98 -21.31
CA GLY A 156 -7.15 -2.39 -21.48
C GLY A 156 -6.79 -3.25 -20.25
N LYS A 157 -6.48 -2.63 -19.12
CA LYS A 157 -6.04 -3.30 -17.88
C LYS A 157 -6.92 -2.86 -16.72
N LYS A 158 -7.22 -3.78 -15.78
CA LYS A 158 -7.96 -3.44 -14.57
C LYS A 158 -7.03 -2.80 -13.54
N PRO A 159 -7.31 -1.57 -13.05
CA PRO A 159 -6.60 -1.00 -11.91
C PRO A 159 -6.92 -1.76 -10.62
N ILE A 160 -6.04 -1.68 -9.64
CA ILE A 160 -6.27 -2.20 -8.29
C ILE A 160 -7.18 -1.21 -7.56
N PRO A 161 -8.43 -1.57 -7.21
CA PRO A 161 -9.32 -0.70 -6.46
C PRO A 161 -8.88 -0.60 -5.01
N VAL A 162 -9.07 0.59 -4.40
CA VAL A 162 -8.64 0.89 -3.03
C VAL A 162 -9.84 1.05 -2.12
N TRP A 163 -10.03 0.12 -1.19
CA TRP A 163 -11.12 0.21 -0.24
C TRP A 163 -10.84 1.23 0.86
N HIS A 164 -11.83 2.07 1.13
CA HIS A 164 -11.90 2.98 2.26
C HIS A 164 -13.09 2.66 3.16
N LYS A 165 -13.02 3.10 4.41
CA LYS A 165 -14.10 2.90 5.38
C LYS A 165 -15.46 3.39 4.85
N SER A 166 -15.49 4.49 4.12
CA SER A 166 -16.69 5.07 3.51
C SER A 166 -17.43 4.12 2.57
N ARG A 167 -16.71 3.20 1.90
CA ARG A 167 -17.28 2.21 0.97
C ARG A 167 -18.05 1.09 1.66
N GLY A 168 -17.77 0.84 2.94
CA GLY A 168 -18.44 -0.17 3.74
C GLY A 168 -18.01 -1.61 3.43
N LYS A 169 -18.55 -2.53 4.23
CA LYS A 169 -18.15 -3.95 4.22
C LYS A 169 -18.61 -4.69 2.95
N GLN A 170 -19.86 -4.45 2.54
CA GLN A 170 -20.42 -5.14 1.36
C GLN A 170 -19.64 -4.77 0.10
N TYR A 171 -19.28 -3.50 -0.06
CA TYR A 171 -18.48 -3.03 -1.17
C TYR A 171 -17.13 -3.76 -1.26
N PHE A 172 -16.45 -4.00 -0.11
CA PHE A 172 -15.21 -4.77 -0.11
C PHE A 172 -15.40 -6.21 -0.61
N ILE A 173 -16.48 -6.87 -0.18
CA ILE A 173 -16.81 -8.23 -0.64
C ILE A 173 -17.03 -8.25 -2.16
N ASP A 174 -17.75 -7.25 -2.69
CA ASP A 174 -18.04 -7.16 -4.11
C ASP A 174 -16.78 -6.82 -4.92
N MET A 175 -15.91 -5.94 -4.41
CA MET A 175 -14.58 -5.72 -4.98
C MET A 175 -13.77 -7.01 -5.10
N CYS A 176 -13.74 -7.84 -4.05
CA CYS A 176 -12.99 -9.11 -4.06
C CYS A 176 -13.53 -10.14 -5.05
N LYS A 177 -14.82 -10.04 -5.45
CA LYS A 177 -15.41 -10.90 -6.48
C LYS A 177 -15.12 -10.42 -7.90
N GLU A 178 -14.96 -9.11 -8.07
CA GLU A 178 -14.81 -8.47 -9.37
C GLU A 178 -13.33 -8.35 -9.80
N PHE A 179 -12.44 -8.16 -8.83
CA PHE A 179 -11.02 -7.88 -9.07
C PHE A 179 -10.13 -8.97 -8.47
N ASP A 180 -9.12 -9.38 -9.24
CA ASP A 180 -8.12 -10.36 -8.81
C ASP A 180 -7.11 -9.77 -7.80
N TYR A 181 -7.10 -8.46 -7.62
CA TYR A 181 -6.25 -7.74 -6.69
C TYR A 181 -6.99 -6.51 -6.16
N VAL A 182 -7.02 -6.37 -4.84
CA VAL A 182 -7.67 -5.25 -4.14
C VAL A 182 -6.71 -4.64 -3.12
N ALA A 183 -6.96 -3.39 -2.72
CA ALA A 183 -6.16 -2.74 -1.68
C ALA A 183 -7.03 -2.21 -0.54
N ILE A 184 -6.43 -2.10 0.65
CA ILE A 184 -7.02 -1.39 1.79
C ILE A 184 -6.28 -0.07 1.95
N GLY A 185 -6.99 1.04 1.76
CA GLY A 185 -6.53 2.41 2.01
C GLY A 185 -6.88 2.91 3.41
N GLY A 186 -6.64 4.21 3.66
CA GLY A 186 -7.00 4.88 4.90
C GLY A 186 -6.17 4.50 6.14
N ILE A 187 -5.19 3.61 6.01
CA ILE A 187 -4.33 3.19 7.14
C ILE A 187 -3.42 4.33 7.57
N VAL A 188 -2.81 5.03 6.64
CA VAL A 188 -1.91 6.16 6.89
C VAL A 188 -2.70 7.37 7.40
N THR A 189 -3.84 7.66 6.82
CA THR A 189 -4.73 8.77 7.20
C THR A 189 -5.51 8.49 8.49
N GLN A 190 -5.39 7.28 9.03
CA GLN A 190 -6.08 6.83 10.24
C GLN A 190 -7.61 7.01 10.20
N GLU A 191 -8.24 6.77 9.06
CA GLU A 191 -9.71 6.75 8.93
C GLU A 191 -10.36 5.84 9.98
N ILE A 192 -9.65 4.81 10.37
CA ILE A 192 -9.94 3.95 11.51
C ILE A 192 -8.66 3.90 12.36
N PRO A 193 -8.76 4.00 13.71
CA PRO A 193 -7.60 3.86 14.58
C PRO A 193 -6.82 2.57 14.29
N ARG A 194 -5.49 2.64 14.20
CA ARG A 194 -4.62 1.54 13.77
C ARG A 194 -4.93 0.19 14.44
N LYS A 195 -5.13 0.17 15.75
CA LYS A 195 -5.49 -1.06 16.49
C LYS A 195 -6.79 -1.71 16.00
N LYS A 196 -7.75 -0.88 15.55
CA LYS A 196 -9.02 -1.39 14.99
C LYS A 196 -8.82 -1.93 13.58
N TYR A 197 -7.98 -1.30 12.74
CA TYR A 197 -7.57 -1.86 11.45
C TYR A 197 -6.92 -3.23 11.66
N GLU A 198 -5.92 -3.32 12.54
CA GLU A 198 -5.21 -4.56 12.81
C GLU A 198 -6.14 -5.67 13.32
N SER A 199 -7.17 -5.33 14.09
CA SER A 199 -8.20 -6.30 14.51
C SER A 199 -9.08 -6.77 13.35
N ALA A 200 -9.25 -5.97 12.31
CA ALA A 200 -10.09 -6.28 11.15
C ALA A 200 -9.30 -6.97 10.01
N PHE A 201 -7.97 -6.87 9.98
CA PHE A 201 -7.15 -7.45 8.91
C PHE A 201 -7.40 -8.95 8.67
N PRO A 202 -7.56 -9.81 9.69
CA PRO A 202 -7.88 -11.21 9.44
C PRO A 202 -9.15 -11.41 8.61
N TRP A 203 -10.18 -10.56 8.84
CA TRP A 203 -11.40 -10.60 8.06
C TRP A 203 -11.17 -10.12 6.61
N PHE A 204 -10.46 -9.01 6.40
CA PHE A 204 -10.16 -8.50 5.08
C PHE A 204 -9.36 -9.50 4.25
N ILE A 205 -8.27 -10.03 4.82
CA ILE A 205 -7.39 -10.99 4.16
C ILE A 205 -8.15 -12.26 3.81
N LYS A 206 -8.88 -12.82 4.78
CA LYS A 206 -9.70 -14.02 4.52
C LYS A 206 -10.76 -13.76 3.45
N THR A 207 -11.44 -12.63 3.48
CA THR A 207 -12.47 -12.30 2.48
C THR A 207 -11.89 -12.18 1.09
N ALA A 208 -10.73 -11.54 0.93
CA ALA A 208 -10.04 -11.44 -0.35
C ALA A 208 -9.66 -12.83 -0.86
N HIS A 209 -8.95 -13.63 -0.06
CA HIS A 209 -8.49 -14.96 -0.44
C HIS A 209 -9.65 -15.94 -0.71
N ASP A 210 -10.73 -15.93 0.08
CA ASP A 210 -11.91 -16.76 -0.16
C ASP A 210 -12.59 -16.45 -1.52
N ASN A 211 -12.43 -15.23 -2.03
CA ASN A 211 -12.95 -14.83 -3.34
C ASN A 211 -11.88 -14.92 -4.47
N GLY A 212 -10.67 -15.37 -4.17
CA GLY A 212 -9.60 -15.55 -5.14
C GLY A 212 -8.84 -14.26 -5.48
N ALA A 213 -9.04 -13.18 -4.70
CA ALA A 213 -8.34 -11.92 -4.87
C ALA A 213 -7.10 -11.83 -3.98
N LYS A 214 -6.02 -11.23 -4.50
CA LYS A 214 -4.88 -10.75 -3.72
C LYS A 214 -5.26 -9.49 -2.97
N ILE A 215 -4.55 -9.23 -1.86
CA ILE A 215 -4.81 -8.05 -1.04
C ILE A 215 -3.54 -7.27 -0.72
N HIS A 216 -3.57 -5.96 -0.95
CA HIS A 216 -2.52 -5.02 -0.62
C HIS A 216 -2.89 -4.15 0.58
N GLY A 217 -1.98 -4.03 1.55
CA GLY A 217 -2.13 -3.10 2.68
C GLY A 217 -1.41 -1.79 2.40
N LEU A 218 -2.13 -0.77 1.91
CA LEU A 218 -1.55 0.51 1.49
C LEU A 218 -0.98 1.29 2.68
N GLY A 219 0.34 1.54 2.65
CA GLY A 219 1.08 2.22 3.71
C GLY A 219 1.16 1.44 5.03
N TYR A 220 0.87 0.13 5.03
CA TYR A 220 0.96 -0.67 6.25
C TYR A 220 2.37 -1.20 6.46
N THR A 221 3.08 -0.58 7.39
CA THR A 221 4.43 -0.99 7.75
C THR A 221 4.52 -1.25 9.25
N SER A 222 4.37 -2.48 9.67
CA SER A 222 4.57 -2.90 11.06
C SER A 222 5.40 -4.16 11.10
N VAL A 223 6.72 -4.01 11.02
CA VAL A 223 7.67 -5.14 11.02
C VAL A 223 7.31 -6.23 12.04
N PRO A 224 6.96 -5.91 13.32
CA PRO A 224 6.59 -6.93 14.29
C PRO A 224 5.31 -7.70 13.97
N ASN A 225 4.39 -7.08 13.21
CA ASN A 225 3.06 -7.63 12.97
C ASN A 225 2.92 -8.28 11.59
N LEU A 226 3.90 -8.16 10.69
CA LEU A 226 3.83 -8.75 9.34
C LEU A 226 3.67 -10.27 9.37
N ARG A 227 4.29 -10.95 10.34
CA ARG A 227 4.10 -12.39 10.56
C ARG A 227 2.66 -12.79 10.89
N LYS A 228 1.91 -11.86 11.47
CA LYS A 228 0.54 -12.11 11.92
C LYS A 228 -0.49 -11.88 10.81
N TYR A 229 -0.20 -10.94 9.90
CA TYR A 229 -1.13 -10.50 8.86
C TYR A 229 -0.55 -10.83 7.49
N HIS A 230 -1.08 -11.87 6.87
CA HIS A 230 -0.60 -12.39 5.59
C HIS A 230 -1.23 -11.64 4.41
N PHE A 231 -0.89 -10.35 4.27
CA PHE A 231 -1.15 -9.63 3.04
C PHE A 231 -0.32 -10.22 1.90
N ASP A 232 -0.82 -10.18 0.67
CA ASP A 232 -0.03 -10.58 -0.50
C ASP A 232 1.02 -9.52 -0.82
N SER A 233 0.72 -8.26 -0.51
CA SER A 233 1.70 -7.20 -0.53
C SER A 233 1.37 -6.04 0.41
N ILE A 234 2.39 -5.25 0.71
CA ILE A 234 2.32 -3.97 1.41
C ILE A 234 3.31 -3.01 0.78
N ASP A 235 3.18 -1.72 1.08
CA ASP A 235 4.20 -0.73 0.75
C ASP A 235 4.77 -0.01 1.98
N SER A 236 5.93 0.58 1.80
CA SER A 236 6.63 1.28 2.88
C SER A 236 7.49 2.43 2.40
N THR A 237 7.27 3.59 3.01
CA THR A 237 8.20 4.74 2.98
C THR A 237 9.08 4.83 4.24
N THR A 238 9.01 3.84 5.15
CA THR A 238 9.68 3.90 6.46
C THR A 238 11.19 3.98 6.34
N TRP A 239 11.79 3.41 5.29
CA TRP A 239 13.21 3.52 5.02
C TRP A 239 13.69 4.98 4.88
N LEU A 240 12.80 5.89 4.45
CA LEU A 240 13.07 7.34 4.35
C LEU A 240 13.11 8.03 5.72
N SER A 241 12.45 7.48 6.73
CA SER A 241 12.30 8.16 8.04
C SER A 241 13.63 8.36 8.77
N GLY A 242 14.64 7.57 8.45
CA GLY A 242 15.98 7.70 9.03
C GLY A 242 16.63 9.05 8.77
N ASN A 243 16.39 9.63 7.59
CA ASN A 243 16.95 10.93 7.22
C ASN A 243 16.36 12.10 8.04
N MET A 244 15.09 11.97 8.45
CA MET A 244 14.40 13.02 9.20
C MET A 244 14.62 12.92 10.71
N SER A 245 14.83 11.71 11.23
CA SER A 245 14.92 11.42 12.66
C SER A 245 16.32 11.01 13.14
N GLY A 246 17.33 11.09 12.28
CA GLY A 246 18.71 10.76 12.65
C GLY A 246 18.92 9.29 13.03
N LYS A 247 18.19 8.37 12.36
CA LYS A 247 18.29 6.93 12.60
C LYS A 247 18.68 6.14 11.36
N ILE A 248 19.34 5.02 11.55
CA ILE A 248 19.58 4.00 10.54
C ILE A 248 18.91 2.70 10.93
N PHE A 249 18.53 1.92 9.93
CA PHE A 249 18.01 0.57 10.12
C PHE A 249 19.11 -0.47 10.01
N LYS A 250 18.96 -1.57 10.74
CA LYS A 250 19.80 -2.76 10.63
C LYS A 250 18.96 -4.00 10.68
N PHE A 251 18.93 -4.74 9.60
CA PHE A 251 18.20 -6.00 9.50
C PHE A 251 19.00 -7.16 10.10
N ASN A 252 18.31 -8.00 10.87
CA ASN A 252 18.86 -9.26 11.38
C ASN A 252 18.18 -10.45 10.66
N PRO A 253 18.88 -11.14 9.74
CA PRO A 253 18.29 -12.25 8.98
C PRO A 253 18.03 -13.50 9.81
N VAL A 254 18.66 -13.65 10.99
CA VAL A 254 18.49 -14.83 11.84
C VAL A 254 17.09 -14.89 12.46
N ASN A 255 16.59 -13.75 12.91
CA ASN A 255 15.28 -13.65 13.58
C ASN A 255 14.25 -12.79 12.83
N GLY A 256 14.61 -12.25 11.67
CA GLY A 256 13.72 -11.42 10.84
C GLY A 256 13.34 -10.09 11.50
N THR A 257 14.18 -9.52 12.36
CA THR A 257 13.92 -8.25 13.04
C THR A 257 14.65 -7.09 12.39
N MET A 258 14.08 -5.89 12.52
CA MET A 258 14.68 -4.64 12.08
C MET A 258 14.99 -3.78 13.31
N ALA A 259 16.28 -3.57 13.59
CA ALA A 259 16.72 -2.66 14.65
C ALA A 259 16.78 -1.22 14.15
N GLU A 260 16.39 -0.28 14.99
CA GLU A 260 16.57 1.16 14.79
C GLU A 260 17.77 1.62 15.64
N ILE A 261 18.76 2.22 14.98
CA ILE A 261 19.97 2.73 15.61
C ILE A 261 19.95 4.25 15.45
N PHE A 262 19.92 4.96 16.58
CA PHE A 262 19.88 6.42 16.59
C PHE A 262 21.30 7.00 16.64
N ALA A 263 21.48 8.16 15.99
CA ALA A 263 22.69 8.95 16.13
C ALA A 263 22.90 9.34 17.61
N LYS A 264 24.13 9.35 18.04
CA LYS A 264 24.48 9.87 19.39
C LYS A 264 24.20 11.37 19.43
N GLU A 265 23.95 11.90 20.64
CA GLU A 265 23.76 13.33 20.85
C GLU A 265 24.95 14.11 20.25
N GLY A 266 24.68 15.15 19.50
CA GLY A 266 25.68 15.94 18.77
C GLY A 266 26.25 15.33 17.50
N GLN A 267 25.92 14.07 17.16
CA GLN A 267 26.35 13.43 15.95
C GLN A 267 25.32 13.66 14.82
N LYS A 268 25.77 14.23 13.69
CA LYS A 268 24.94 14.33 12.47
C LYS A 268 25.21 13.12 11.56
N LEU A 269 24.16 12.40 11.20
CA LEU A 269 24.24 11.40 10.13
C LEU A 269 24.28 12.11 8.77
N LYS A 270 25.12 11.61 7.87
CA LYS A 270 25.10 12.05 6.48
C LYS A 270 23.83 11.49 5.82
N SER A 271 22.91 12.38 5.50
CA SER A 271 21.56 12.04 5.02
C SER A 271 21.56 11.06 3.85
N ARG A 272 22.48 11.26 2.87
CA ARG A 272 22.57 10.40 1.68
C ARG A 272 23.05 8.98 2.04
N GLU A 273 24.07 8.87 2.89
CA GLU A 273 24.61 7.58 3.33
C GLU A 273 23.57 6.81 4.18
N ALA A 274 22.86 7.52 5.07
CA ALA A 274 21.82 6.94 5.90
C ALA A 274 20.63 6.45 5.04
N ALA A 275 20.22 7.20 4.02
CA ALA A 275 19.17 6.79 3.10
C ALA A 275 19.54 5.51 2.34
N LEU A 276 20.77 5.47 1.80
CA LEU A 276 21.28 4.30 1.09
C LEU A 276 21.33 3.07 2.02
N ASN A 277 21.91 3.20 3.23
CA ASN A 277 21.91 2.11 4.19
C ASN A 277 20.49 1.62 4.47
N ASN A 278 19.57 2.52 4.75
CA ASN A 278 18.21 2.17 5.12
C ASN A 278 17.49 1.45 3.97
N PHE A 279 17.65 1.90 2.74
CA PHE A 279 17.09 1.23 1.58
C PHE A 279 17.62 -0.20 1.44
N VAL A 280 18.94 -0.38 1.50
CA VAL A 280 19.59 -1.70 1.42
C VAL A 280 19.11 -2.65 2.53
N GLU A 281 19.01 -2.17 3.77
CA GLU A 281 18.53 -3.00 4.88
C GLU A 281 17.04 -3.36 4.71
N TRP A 282 16.23 -2.48 4.13
CA TRP A 282 14.83 -2.76 3.81
C TRP A 282 14.69 -3.72 2.61
N VAL A 283 15.57 -3.67 1.61
CA VAL A 283 15.63 -4.68 0.55
C VAL A 283 15.93 -6.06 1.11
N LYS A 284 16.90 -6.17 2.04
CA LYS A 284 17.20 -7.45 2.71
C LYS A 284 15.98 -7.96 3.49
N PHE A 285 15.25 -7.08 4.15
CA PHE A 285 14.04 -7.44 4.88
C PHE A 285 12.92 -7.88 3.92
N SER A 286 12.71 -7.18 2.80
CA SER A 286 11.74 -7.58 1.77
C SER A 286 12.01 -9.00 1.27
N LYS A 287 13.25 -9.31 0.88
CA LYS A 287 13.67 -10.66 0.47
C LYS A 287 13.44 -11.72 1.56
N TYR A 288 13.65 -11.35 2.82
CA TYR A 288 13.34 -12.25 3.93
C TYR A 288 11.84 -12.53 4.05
N CYS A 289 11.00 -11.50 3.91
CA CYS A 289 9.55 -11.65 3.97
C CYS A 289 9.02 -12.52 2.83
N GLU A 290 9.48 -12.31 1.60
CA GLU A 290 9.14 -13.15 0.45
C GLU A 290 9.48 -14.63 0.64
N LYS A 291 10.54 -14.91 1.37
CA LYS A 291 10.97 -16.29 1.65
C LYS A 291 10.21 -16.94 2.81
N ASN A 292 9.76 -16.16 3.79
CA ASN A 292 9.32 -16.70 5.08
C ASN A 292 7.84 -16.43 5.41
N TYR A 293 7.16 -15.52 4.69
CA TYR A 293 5.76 -15.14 4.92
C TYR A 293 4.95 -15.35 3.65
#